data_d32cd7e99bfba4e71d607bd7e1e8b4b8
#
_entry.id   d32cd7e99bfba4e71d607bd7e1e8b4b8
#
_cell.length_a   1.000
_cell.length_b   1.000
_cell.length_c   1.000
_cell.angle_alpha   90.00
_cell.angle_beta   90.00
_cell.angle_gamma   90.00
#
_symmetry.space_group_name_H-M   'P 1'
#
loop_
_entity.id
_entity.type
_entity.pdbx_description
1 polymer ?
#
loop_
_entity_poly.entity_id
_entity_poly.type
_entity_poly.pdbx_seq_one_letter_code
_entity_poly.pdbx_strand_id
1 'polypeptide(L)'
;MSGLSLKECVPCRGGVPPLTGEEIAKLLPELDGWEVVNEHHLKKSYRFSNFREAQVFVNRVGDLAEEQGHHPDICFGWGNAEISIWTHKIDGLTESDFILAAKIDKL
;
A
#
# COMPACT_ATOMS: atom_id res chain seq x y z
N MET A 1 11.26 3.54 14.16
CA MET A 1 11.22 4.47 13.02
C MET A 1 11.28 3.67 11.72
N SER A 2 10.37 3.94 10.81
CA SER A 2 10.32 3.20 9.54
C SER A 2 11.30 3.77 8.54
N GLY A 3 12.15 2.92 7.96
CA GLY A 3 13.01 3.27 6.84
C GLY A 3 12.36 3.02 5.48
N LEU A 4 11.21 2.35 5.47
CA LEU A 4 10.53 2.00 4.21
C LEU A 4 10.09 3.22 3.42
N SER A 5 9.58 4.25 4.09
CA SER A 5 9.09 5.44 3.40
C SER A 5 10.18 6.20 2.66
N LEU A 6 11.44 5.94 2.98
CA LEU A 6 12.60 6.58 2.33
C LEU A 6 13.10 5.81 1.11
N LYS A 7 12.62 4.59 0.92
CA LYS A 7 13.01 3.76 -0.22
C LYS A 7 12.12 4.05 -1.42
N GLU A 8 12.57 3.62 -2.60
CA GLU A 8 11.79 3.71 -3.82
C GLU A 8 11.25 2.34 -4.20
N CYS A 9 10.03 2.30 -4.73
CA CYS A 9 9.48 1.07 -5.28
C CYS A 9 10.28 0.66 -6.50
N VAL A 10 10.55 -0.63 -6.63
CA VAL A 10 11.27 -1.14 -7.81
C VAL A 10 10.29 -1.90 -8.71
N PRO A 11 10.49 -1.86 -10.04
CA PRO A 11 9.64 -2.61 -10.96
C PRO A 11 9.68 -4.09 -10.63
N CYS A 12 8.52 -4.73 -10.64
CA CYS A 12 8.44 -6.16 -10.39
C CYS A 12 8.86 -6.94 -11.62
N ARG A 13 9.73 -7.93 -11.41
CA ARG A 13 10.01 -8.94 -12.42
C ARG A 13 9.05 -10.08 -12.18
N GLY A 14 8.29 -10.49 -13.14
CA GLY A 14 7.45 -11.67 -12.99
C GLY A 14 8.29 -12.88 -12.61
N GLY A 15 7.71 -13.86 -11.92
CA GLY A 15 8.39 -15.09 -11.57
C GLY A 15 9.16 -15.09 -10.26
N VAL A 16 9.25 -13.94 -9.59
CA VAL A 16 9.84 -13.85 -8.24
C VAL A 16 8.79 -14.36 -7.24
N PRO A 17 9.17 -15.21 -6.27
CA PRO A 17 8.19 -15.67 -5.28
C PRO A 17 7.72 -14.51 -4.40
N PRO A 18 6.46 -14.52 -3.96
CA PRO A 18 5.98 -13.52 -3.02
C PRO A 18 6.68 -13.67 -1.66
N LEU A 19 6.64 -12.61 -0.87
CA LEU A 19 7.17 -12.65 0.49
C LEU A 19 6.46 -13.74 1.30
N THR A 20 7.24 -14.41 2.14
CA THR A 20 6.69 -15.42 3.06
C THR A 20 6.05 -14.73 4.26
N GLY A 21 5.25 -15.47 5.03
CA GLY A 21 4.66 -14.94 6.26
C GLY A 21 5.70 -14.42 7.23
N GLU A 22 6.86 -15.07 7.28
CA GLU A 22 7.95 -14.66 8.15
C GLU A 22 8.56 -13.32 7.72
N GLU A 23 8.74 -13.14 6.41
CA GLU A 23 9.25 -11.87 5.86
C GLU A 23 8.23 -10.75 6.05
N ILE A 24 6.95 -11.05 5.85
CA ILE A 24 5.85 -10.11 6.08
C ILE A 24 5.85 -9.64 7.54
N ALA A 25 6.00 -10.58 8.47
CA ALA A 25 5.99 -10.28 9.91
C ALA A 25 7.11 -9.33 10.31
N LYS A 26 8.23 -9.33 9.58
CA LYS A 26 9.34 -8.42 9.84
C LYS A 26 9.08 -7.00 9.34
N LEU A 27 8.31 -6.86 8.26
CA LEU A 27 8.06 -5.56 7.64
C LEU A 27 6.81 -4.87 8.19
N LEU A 28 5.81 -5.64 8.56
CA LEU A 28 4.52 -5.10 8.99
C LEU A 28 4.61 -4.12 10.17
N PRO A 29 5.48 -4.34 11.18
CA PRO A 29 5.58 -3.38 12.28
C PRO A 29 6.04 -1.98 11.89
N GLU A 30 6.62 -1.82 10.69
CA GLU A 30 7.03 -0.50 10.20
C GLU A 30 5.87 0.30 9.62
N LEU A 31 4.71 -0.31 9.48
CA LEU A 31 3.52 0.34 8.95
C LEU A 31 2.56 0.71 10.07
N ASP A 32 1.66 1.66 9.78
CA ASP A 32 0.70 2.17 10.75
C ASP A 32 -0.72 1.85 10.30
N GLY A 33 -1.35 0.88 10.97
CA GLY A 33 -2.75 0.57 10.74
C GLY A 33 -3.06 -0.30 9.53
N TRP A 34 -2.05 -0.86 8.90
CA TRP A 34 -2.25 -1.77 7.79
C TRP A 34 -2.43 -3.20 8.29
N GLU A 35 -3.31 -3.95 7.62
CA GLU A 35 -3.45 -5.38 7.88
C GLU A 35 -3.02 -6.17 6.65
N VAL A 36 -2.59 -7.40 6.88
CA VAL A 36 -2.23 -8.33 5.81
C VAL A 36 -3.37 -9.33 5.67
N VAL A 37 -3.89 -9.46 4.45
CA VAL A 37 -5.01 -10.35 4.16
C VAL A 37 -4.48 -11.56 3.39
N ASN A 38 -4.60 -12.76 3.98
CA ASN A 38 -4.21 -14.04 3.35
C ASN A 38 -2.76 -14.07 2.87
N GLU A 39 -1.87 -13.31 3.51
CA GLU A 39 -0.48 -13.13 3.05
C GLU A 39 -0.37 -12.65 1.60
N HIS A 40 -1.47 -12.13 1.06
CA HIS A 40 -1.59 -11.77 -0.34
C HIS A 40 -1.53 -10.27 -0.58
N HIS A 41 -2.19 -9.47 0.26
CA HIS A 41 -2.22 -8.02 0.07
C HIS A 41 -2.29 -7.28 1.40
N LEU A 42 -1.87 -6.01 1.34
CA LEU A 42 -2.02 -5.05 2.44
C LEU A 42 -3.33 -4.32 2.25
N LYS A 43 -4.01 -4.00 3.34
CA LYS A 43 -5.29 -3.31 3.30
C LYS A 43 -5.39 -2.31 4.44
N LYS A 44 -5.90 -1.13 4.15
CA LYS A 44 -6.16 -0.11 5.16
C LYS A 44 -7.41 0.68 4.80
N SER A 45 -8.24 0.94 5.80
CA SER A 45 -9.46 1.72 5.64
C SER A 45 -9.32 3.07 6.34
N TYR A 46 -9.90 4.11 5.74
CA TYR A 46 -9.82 5.48 6.22
C TYR A 46 -11.21 6.07 6.35
N ARG A 47 -11.38 7.00 7.30
CA ARG A 47 -12.62 7.73 7.51
C ARG A 47 -12.40 9.22 7.31
N PHE A 48 -13.38 9.87 6.70
CA PHE A 48 -13.34 11.32 6.41
C PHE A 48 -14.68 11.93 6.73
N SER A 49 -14.70 13.26 6.86
CA SER A 49 -15.93 14.00 7.21
C SER A 49 -16.93 14.11 6.06
N ASN A 50 -16.45 13.95 4.82
CA ASN A 50 -17.31 14.09 3.65
C ASN A 50 -16.65 13.50 2.40
N PHE A 51 -17.36 13.54 1.28
CA PHE A 51 -16.87 12.97 0.03
C PHE A 51 -15.62 13.69 -0.49
N ARG A 52 -15.60 15.02 -0.41
CA ARG A 52 -14.49 15.81 -0.93
C ARG A 52 -13.17 15.48 -0.21
N GLU A 53 -13.22 15.31 1.10
CA GLU A 53 -12.02 14.95 1.86
C GLU A 53 -11.50 13.57 1.44
N ALA A 54 -12.40 12.62 1.26
CA ALA A 54 -12.02 11.29 0.79
C ALA A 54 -11.39 11.38 -0.61
N GLN A 55 -11.99 12.17 -1.50
CA GLN A 55 -11.49 12.36 -2.87
C GLN A 55 -10.10 13.00 -2.89
N VAL A 56 -9.88 14.02 -2.07
CA VAL A 56 -8.56 14.68 -1.99
C VAL A 56 -7.50 13.68 -1.55
N PHE A 57 -7.80 12.88 -0.55
CA PHE A 57 -6.86 11.87 -0.08
C PHE A 57 -6.57 10.83 -1.18
N VAL A 58 -7.60 10.35 -1.84
CA VAL A 58 -7.45 9.36 -2.93
C VAL A 58 -6.61 9.93 -4.07
N ASN A 59 -6.80 11.20 -4.41
CA ASN A 59 -5.99 11.85 -5.43
C ASN A 59 -4.51 11.91 -5.04
N ARG A 60 -4.22 12.18 -3.77
CA ARG A 60 -2.83 12.22 -3.28
C ARG A 60 -2.19 10.84 -3.32
N VAL A 61 -2.94 9.80 -2.97
CA VAL A 61 -2.46 8.42 -3.08
C VAL A 61 -2.21 8.06 -4.54
N GLY A 62 -3.11 8.46 -5.44
CA GLY A 62 -2.96 8.20 -6.86
C GLY A 62 -1.72 8.87 -7.45
N ASP A 63 -1.46 10.13 -7.08
CA ASP A 63 -0.27 10.84 -7.55
C ASP A 63 1.01 10.15 -7.06
N LEU A 64 1.02 9.71 -5.82
CA LEU A 64 2.14 8.98 -5.26
C LEU A 64 2.36 7.66 -6.00
N ALA A 65 1.27 6.93 -6.29
CA ALA A 65 1.34 5.65 -7.00
C ALA A 65 1.94 5.83 -8.38
N GLU A 66 1.56 6.91 -9.10
CA GLU A 66 2.13 7.21 -10.41
C GLU A 66 3.61 7.54 -10.30
N GLU A 67 4.00 8.30 -9.31
CA GLU A 67 5.39 8.66 -9.07
C GLU A 67 6.25 7.41 -8.83
N GLN A 68 5.72 6.46 -8.05
CA GLN A 68 6.45 5.24 -7.69
C GLN A 68 6.31 4.13 -8.73
N GLY A 69 5.43 4.27 -9.69
CA GLY A 69 5.19 3.22 -10.68
C GLY A 69 4.63 1.94 -10.07
N HIS A 70 3.91 2.05 -8.95
CA HIS A 70 3.36 0.91 -8.24
C HIS A 70 1.95 1.30 -7.77
N HIS A 71 0.93 0.60 -8.24
CA HIS A 71 -0.45 1.06 -8.16
C HIS A 71 -1.31 0.22 -7.22
N PRO A 72 -1.96 0.84 -6.22
CA PRO A 72 -2.90 0.13 -5.36
C PRO A 72 -4.27 0.06 -6.01
N ASP A 73 -5.13 -0.79 -5.46
CA ASP A 73 -6.56 -0.73 -5.74
C ASP A 73 -7.19 0.19 -4.71
N ILE A 74 -8.04 1.10 -5.16
CA ILE A 74 -8.68 2.09 -4.29
C ILE A 74 -10.18 2.04 -4.49
N CYS A 75 -10.90 1.92 -3.38
CA CYS A 75 -12.36 2.02 -3.39
C CYS A 75 -12.73 3.13 -2.42
N PHE A 76 -13.48 4.14 -2.84
CA PHE A 76 -13.86 5.21 -1.93
C PHE A 76 -15.27 5.69 -2.19
N GLY A 77 -15.84 6.32 -1.17
CA GLY A 77 -17.17 6.88 -1.24
C GLY A 77 -17.29 8.02 -0.26
N TRP A 78 -18.52 8.37 0.06
CA TRP A 78 -18.77 9.46 0.98
C TRP A 78 -18.21 9.13 2.35
N GLY A 79 -17.16 9.86 2.75
CA GLY A 79 -16.57 9.73 4.07
C GLY A 79 -15.70 8.50 4.31
N ASN A 80 -15.33 7.75 3.26
CA ASN A 80 -14.48 6.58 3.46
C ASN A 80 -13.61 6.31 2.25
N ALA A 81 -12.49 5.60 2.49
CA ALA A 81 -11.63 5.07 1.44
C ALA A 81 -11.00 3.78 1.94
N GLU A 82 -10.81 2.83 1.03
CA GLU A 82 -10.13 1.57 1.33
C GLU A 82 -9.05 1.36 0.28
N ILE A 83 -7.85 1.07 0.73
CA ILE A 83 -6.70 0.88 -0.15
C ILE A 83 -6.19 -0.54 0.04
N SER A 84 -5.99 -1.24 -1.08
CA SER A 84 -5.41 -2.58 -1.11
C SER A 84 -4.17 -2.55 -1.99
N ILE A 85 -3.06 -3.11 -1.52
CA ILE A 85 -1.80 -3.07 -2.23
C ILE A 85 -1.22 -4.48 -2.35
N TRP A 86 -0.93 -4.90 -3.58
CA TRP A 86 -0.15 -6.11 -3.81
C TRP A 86 0.51 -6.01 -5.18
N THR A 87 1.45 -6.89 -5.43
CA THR A 87 2.17 -6.91 -6.71
C THR A 87 1.46 -7.90 -7.63
N HIS A 88 0.74 -7.37 -8.62
CA HIS A 88 -0.13 -8.17 -9.49
C HIS A 88 0.64 -9.22 -10.29
N LYS A 89 1.85 -8.91 -10.75
CA LYS A 89 2.65 -9.82 -11.57
C LYS A 89 3.01 -11.13 -10.87
N ILE A 90 3.07 -11.11 -9.54
CA ILE A 90 3.42 -12.30 -8.76
C ILE A 90 2.26 -12.77 -7.88
N ASP A 91 1.13 -12.08 -7.94
CA ASP A 91 -0.08 -12.38 -7.16
C ASP A 91 0.24 -12.51 -5.66
N GLY A 92 0.93 -11.54 -5.13
CA GLY A 92 1.34 -11.53 -3.74
C GLY A 92 2.13 -10.29 -3.36
N LEU A 93 2.77 -10.32 -2.19
CA LEU A 93 3.47 -9.18 -1.64
C LEU A 93 4.96 -9.17 -1.96
N THR A 94 5.50 -7.97 -2.17
CA THR A 94 6.93 -7.71 -2.28
C THR A 94 7.27 -6.55 -1.35
N GLU A 95 8.55 -6.26 -1.20
CA GLU A 95 8.97 -5.11 -0.40
C GLU A 95 8.37 -3.80 -0.95
N SER A 96 8.19 -3.69 -2.26
CA SER A 96 7.60 -2.48 -2.86
C SER A 96 6.20 -2.19 -2.34
N ASP A 97 5.41 -3.20 -2.02
CA ASP A 97 4.08 -2.99 -1.45
C ASP A 97 4.18 -2.32 -0.08
N PHE A 98 5.12 -2.76 0.74
CA PHE A 98 5.36 -2.17 2.05
C PHE A 98 5.94 -0.76 1.93
N ILE A 99 6.79 -0.52 0.94
CA ILE A 99 7.34 0.81 0.69
C ILE A 99 6.21 1.79 0.33
N LEU A 100 5.32 1.38 -0.56
CA LEU A 100 4.20 2.24 -0.96
C LEU A 100 3.28 2.52 0.24
N ALA A 101 2.96 1.51 1.04
CA ALA A 101 2.14 1.68 2.23
C ALA A 101 2.78 2.66 3.21
N ALA A 102 4.09 2.54 3.45
CA ALA A 102 4.81 3.43 4.34
C ALA A 102 4.80 4.89 3.83
N LYS A 103 4.91 5.07 2.52
CA LYS A 103 4.84 6.40 1.91
C LYS A 103 3.43 6.99 2.04
N ILE A 104 2.39 6.17 1.89
CA ILE A 104 1.01 6.61 2.09
C ILE A 104 0.81 7.07 3.53
N ASP A 105 1.43 6.40 4.49
CA ASP A 105 1.34 6.77 5.90
C ASP A 105 1.93 8.16 6.18
N LYS A 106 2.73 8.70 5.26
CA LYS A 106 3.34 10.03 5.39
C LYS A 106 2.55 11.14 4.70
N LEU A 107 1.48 10.81 3.99
CA LEU A 107 0.66 11.81 3.31
C LEU A 107 -0.16 12.67 4.29
#